data_cf752eed56eca34ec9fd5870a769374e
#
_entry.id   cf752eed56eca34ec9fd5870a769374e
#
_cell.length_a   1.000
_cell.length_b   1.000
_cell.length_c   1.000
_cell.angle_alpha   90.00
_cell.angle_beta   90.00
_cell.angle_gamma   90.00
#
_symmetry.space_group_name_H-M   'P 1'
#
loop_
_entity.id
_entity.type
_entity.pdbx_description
1 polymer ?
#
loop_
_entity_poly.entity_id
_entity_poly.type
_entity_poly.pdbx_seq_one_letter_code
_entity_poly.pdbx_strand_id
1 'polypeptide(L)'
;MKERSAQDWHRHCLLPDGTELQEHSLKTSRDIVVGESCQIDYGLRGNDVFVGESSKIREYVWAARDTRIGNWCEIGNDVIAKRDAYIGEGVKIFGKLEVNGALDIGEKVEIVDGFSAKGDIAIRNPMPVYMFIIIYLMTLLHIQNEKELDRILDGLVEGGEDSSKIPLMIPAKSKLNMKLFSVPSTMKIGKKCRLHGNIRAGSIDVQQDTVIFGSLRAKNRISVTDGVTVHGNVESASTVYVKKGAHILGDVVARSLVLHEDARVDGTITAPHGMRIERGA
;
A
#
# COMPACT_ATOMS: atom_id res chain seq x y z
N MET A 1 28.55 8.32 10.70
CA MET A 1 27.40 7.41 10.92
C MET A 1 26.16 8.29 10.94
N LYS A 2 25.35 8.31 9.86
CA LYS A 2 24.06 9.00 9.89
C LYS A 2 23.16 8.23 10.84
N GLU A 3 22.63 8.91 11.85
CA GLU A 3 21.58 8.39 12.70
C GLU A 3 20.45 7.90 11.78
N ARG A 4 20.18 6.60 11.79
CA ARG A 4 19.00 6.02 11.18
C ARG A 4 17.83 6.52 12.03
N SER A 5 17.05 7.43 11.49
CA SER A 5 15.84 7.89 12.17
C SER A 5 14.90 6.71 12.36
N ALA A 6 14.16 6.70 13.47
CA ALA A 6 13.13 5.69 13.81
C ALA A 6 11.98 5.55 12.78
N GLN A 7 12.11 6.15 11.62
CA GLN A 7 11.11 6.23 10.54
C GLN A 7 11.33 5.25 9.39
N ASP A 8 12.27 4.31 9.51
CA ASP A 8 12.65 3.44 8.38
C ASP A 8 11.75 2.22 8.15
N TRP A 9 10.83 1.90 9.08
CA TRP A 9 9.89 0.77 8.94
C TRP A 9 8.85 0.96 7.80
N HIS A 10 8.68 2.18 7.30
CA HIS A 10 7.82 2.51 6.15
C HIS A 10 8.47 2.28 4.77
N ARG A 11 9.51 1.45 4.67
CA ARG A 11 10.25 1.33 3.41
C ARG A 11 9.54 0.52 2.34
N HIS A 12 8.61 -0.35 2.73
CA HIS A 12 8.01 -1.30 1.80
C HIS A 12 6.52 -1.02 1.59
N CYS A 13 6.07 -1.12 0.34
CA CYS A 13 4.67 -1.16 0.01
C CYS A 13 4.22 -2.61 -0.01
N LEU A 14 3.29 -2.95 0.87
CA LEU A 14 2.73 -4.30 0.99
C LEU A 14 1.23 -4.25 0.71
N LEU A 15 0.80 -4.87 -0.37
CA LEU A 15 -0.61 -5.07 -0.66
C LEU A 15 -0.97 -6.51 -0.28
N PRO A 16 -1.81 -6.73 0.74
CA PRO A 16 -2.23 -8.07 1.14
C PRO A 16 -3.08 -8.74 0.08
N ASP A 17 -3.27 -10.05 0.24
CA ASP A 17 -4.07 -10.87 -0.67
C ASP A 17 -5.49 -10.30 -0.84
N GLY A 18 -6.00 -10.34 -2.06
CA GLY A 18 -7.34 -9.86 -2.39
C GLY A 18 -7.52 -8.34 -2.33
N THR A 19 -6.43 -7.56 -2.37
CA THR A 19 -6.52 -6.10 -2.46
C THR A 19 -7.06 -5.68 -3.81
N GLU A 20 -8.03 -4.77 -3.79
CA GLU A 20 -8.66 -4.20 -4.98
C GLU A 20 -8.37 -2.69 -5.06
N LEU A 21 -7.81 -2.25 -6.18
CA LEU A 21 -7.71 -0.85 -6.56
C LEU A 21 -8.64 -0.63 -7.76
N GLN A 22 -9.80 -0.05 -7.50
CA GLN A 22 -10.84 0.23 -8.48
C GLN A 22 -11.07 1.73 -8.59
N GLU A 23 -11.84 2.15 -9.60
CA GLU A 23 -12.06 3.54 -10.05
C GLU A 23 -11.89 4.66 -9.00
N HIS A 24 -12.42 4.51 -7.79
CA HIS A 24 -12.37 5.54 -6.74
C HIS A 24 -11.94 5.03 -5.36
N SER A 25 -11.54 3.78 -5.23
CA SER A 25 -11.20 3.22 -3.92
C SER A 25 -10.09 2.17 -3.94
N LEU A 26 -9.23 2.24 -2.92
CA LEU A 26 -8.33 1.17 -2.51
C LEU A 26 -9.01 0.41 -1.38
N LYS A 27 -9.34 -0.85 -1.65
CA LYS A 27 -10.15 -1.68 -0.76
C LYS A 27 -9.40 -2.95 -0.36
N THR A 28 -9.46 -3.25 0.92
CA THR A 28 -8.96 -4.52 1.48
C THR A 28 -9.83 -4.96 2.65
N SER A 29 -9.86 -6.24 2.94
CA SER A 29 -10.45 -6.79 4.17
C SER A 29 -9.51 -6.69 5.38
N ARG A 30 -8.30 -6.14 5.18
CA ARG A 30 -7.29 -5.95 6.22
C ARG A 30 -7.28 -4.53 6.72
N ASP A 31 -6.40 -4.27 7.67
CA ASP A 31 -6.11 -2.91 8.11
C ASP A 31 -5.28 -2.19 7.04
N ILE A 32 -5.41 -0.86 7.01
CA ILE A 32 -4.66 0.00 6.08
C ILE A 32 -3.75 0.90 6.90
N VAL A 33 -2.47 0.91 6.56
CA VAL A 33 -1.45 1.78 7.14
C VAL A 33 -0.86 2.64 6.04
N VAL A 34 -1.11 3.94 6.09
CA VAL A 34 -0.55 4.93 5.18
C VAL A 34 0.57 5.69 5.90
N GLY A 35 1.73 5.75 5.31
CA GLY A 35 2.86 6.53 5.80
C GLY A 35 2.64 8.02 5.71
N GLU A 36 3.63 8.78 6.14
CA GLU A 36 3.60 10.24 6.14
C GLU A 36 3.71 10.85 4.73
N SER A 37 3.16 12.06 4.56
CA SER A 37 3.29 12.86 3.33
C SER A 37 2.86 12.12 2.06
N CYS A 38 1.91 11.22 2.15
CA CYS A 38 1.34 10.53 1.00
C CYS A 38 0.29 11.40 0.29
N GLN A 39 0.15 11.19 -1.03
CA GLN A 39 -0.88 11.79 -1.86
C GLN A 39 -1.70 10.68 -2.50
N ILE A 40 -2.95 10.52 -2.08
CA ILE A 40 -3.84 9.44 -2.50
C ILE A 40 -5.12 10.05 -3.04
N ASP A 41 -5.36 9.89 -4.34
CA ASP A 41 -6.56 10.39 -5.03
C ASP A 41 -7.75 9.41 -4.96
N TYR A 42 -7.63 8.36 -4.14
CA TYR A 42 -8.64 7.33 -3.93
C TYR A 42 -9.20 7.36 -2.51
N GLY A 43 -10.41 6.85 -2.34
CA GLY A 43 -10.93 6.50 -1.03
C GLY A 43 -10.20 5.29 -0.45
N LEU A 44 -10.07 5.25 0.86
CA LEU A 44 -9.49 4.14 1.60
C LEU A 44 -10.60 3.37 2.30
N ARG A 45 -10.68 2.07 2.03
CA ARG A 45 -11.66 1.20 2.68
C ARG A 45 -10.99 -0.06 3.25
N GLY A 46 -10.95 -0.14 4.57
CA GLY A 46 -10.30 -1.24 5.30
C GLY A 46 -11.01 -1.59 6.60
N ASN A 47 -10.40 -2.47 7.36
CA ASN A 47 -10.89 -2.85 8.68
C ASN A 47 -10.53 -1.73 9.69
N ASP A 48 -9.27 -1.54 10.04
CA ASP A 48 -8.79 -0.31 10.66
C ASP A 48 -8.05 0.53 9.61
N VAL A 49 -8.10 1.87 9.72
CA VAL A 49 -7.41 2.75 8.78
C VAL A 49 -6.56 3.77 9.53
N PHE A 50 -5.25 3.70 9.33
CA PHE A 50 -4.28 4.60 9.94
C PHE A 50 -3.61 5.44 8.85
N VAL A 51 -3.70 6.76 8.98
CA VAL A 51 -3.14 7.73 8.03
C VAL A 51 -2.05 8.55 8.72
N GLY A 52 -0.83 8.44 8.24
CA GLY A 52 0.33 9.18 8.74
C GLY A 52 0.23 10.68 8.47
N GLU A 53 1.02 11.44 9.22
CA GLU A 53 0.98 12.91 9.25
C GLU A 53 1.19 13.55 7.87
N SER A 54 0.62 14.74 7.68
CA SER A 54 0.76 15.56 6.45
C SER A 54 0.35 14.86 5.16
N SER A 55 -0.49 13.83 5.24
CA SER A 55 -1.00 13.09 4.08
C SER A 55 -2.28 13.70 3.54
N LYS A 56 -2.49 13.56 2.22
CA LYS A 56 -3.68 14.04 1.53
C LYS A 56 -4.42 12.87 0.90
N ILE A 57 -5.66 12.65 1.33
CA ILE A 57 -6.59 11.67 0.78
C ILE A 57 -7.68 12.46 0.08
N ARG A 58 -7.81 12.36 -1.24
CA ARG A 58 -8.73 13.18 -2.03
C ARG A 58 -10.18 12.76 -1.88
N GLU A 59 -10.40 11.49 -1.66
CA GLU A 59 -11.71 10.90 -1.48
C GLU A 59 -11.98 10.62 0.01
N TYR A 60 -12.73 9.61 0.32
CA TYR A 60 -13.18 9.27 1.66
C TYR A 60 -12.23 8.32 2.41
N VAL A 61 -12.39 8.25 3.73
CA VAL A 61 -11.80 7.24 4.60
C VAL A 61 -12.92 6.45 5.28
N TRP A 62 -12.96 5.15 5.05
CA TRP A 62 -13.94 4.26 5.64
C TRP A 62 -13.27 3.11 6.40
N ALA A 63 -13.51 3.05 7.71
CA ALA A 63 -13.01 2.01 8.58
C ALA A 63 -14.17 1.17 9.14
N ALA A 64 -14.06 -0.16 9.02
CA ALA A 64 -15.02 -1.08 9.63
C ALA A 64 -14.91 -1.11 11.16
N ARG A 65 -13.78 -0.67 11.70
CA ARG A 65 -13.53 -0.49 13.13
C ARG A 65 -13.02 0.93 13.39
N ASP A 66 -11.74 1.09 13.69
CA ASP A 66 -11.15 2.34 14.12
C ASP A 66 -10.47 3.10 12.98
N THR A 67 -10.47 4.41 13.09
CA THR A 67 -9.61 5.23 12.27
C THR A 67 -8.69 6.11 13.11
N ARG A 68 -7.45 6.28 12.65
CA ARG A 68 -6.49 7.25 13.20
C ARG A 68 -5.94 8.09 12.09
N ILE A 69 -6.15 9.38 12.16
CA ILE A 69 -5.67 10.36 11.18
C ILE A 69 -4.65 11.24 11.86
N GLY A 70 -3.42 11.22 11.36
CA GLY A 70 -2.30 11.99 11.89
C GLY A 70 -2.47 13.50 11.71
N ASN A 71 -1.59 14.26 12.35
CA ASN A 71 -1.64 15.72 12.33
C ASN A 71 -1.52 16.27 10.90
N TRP A 72 -2.18 17.39 10.62
CA TRP A 72 -2.08 18.16 9.38
C TRP A 72 -2.45 17.36 8.11
N CYS A 73 -3.31 16.36 8.25
CA CYS A 73 -3.87 15.64 7.11
C CYS A 73 -5.04 16.41 6.48
N GLU A 74 -5.24 16.21 5.18
CA GLU A 74 -6.38 16.71 4.42
C GLU A 74 -7.18 15.52 3.86
N ILE A 75 -8.47 15.45 4.18
CA ILE A 75 -9.40 14.42 3.65
C ILE A 75 -10.46 15.13 2.83
N GLY A 76 -10.53 14.81 1.53
CA GLY A 76 -11.35 15.55 0.57
C GLY A 76 -12.85 15.23 0.62
N ASN A 77 -13.25 14.16 1.33
CA ASN A 77 -14.64 13.76 1.48
C ASN A 77 -14.88 13.21 2.91
N ASP A 78 -15.82 12.31 3.08
CA ASP A 78 -16.27 11.80 4.38
C ASP A 78 -15.22 10.94 5.09
N VAL A 79 -15.25 10.98 6.43
CA VAL A 79 -14.54 10.04 7.29
C VAL A 79 -15.56 9.25 8.09
N ILE A 80 -15.55 7.93 7.95
CA ILE A 80 -16.51 7.04 8.60
C ILE A 80 -15.76 5.98 9.39
N ALA A 81 -15.90 6.00 10.72
CA ALA A 81 -15.42 4.98 11.63
C ALA A 81 -16.62 4.24 12.25
N LYS A 82 -16.68 2.92 12.05
CA LYS A 82 -17.77 2.13 12.64
C LYS A 82 -17.55 1.82 14.12
N ARG A 83 -16.37 2.17 14.67
CA ARG A 83 -16.06 2.13 16.10
C ARG A 83 -15.47 3.48 16.50
N ASP A 84 -14.19 3.58 16.84
CA ASP A 84 -13.60 4.79 17.40
C ASP A 84 -12.79 5.60 16.38
N ALA A 85 -12.72 6.90 16.57
CA ALA A 85 -11.91 7.79 15.74
C ALA A 85 -10.96 8.64 16.59
N TYR A 86 -9.73 8.77 16.08
CA TYR A 86 -8.66 9.57 16.68
C TYR A 86 -8.13 10.54 15.62
N ILE A 87 -8.49 11.80 15.73
CA ILE A 87 -8.18 12.84 14.75
C ILE A 87 -7.11 13.76 15.31
N GLY A 88 -5.96 13.84 14.65
CA GLY A 88 -4.83 14.67 15.06
C GLY A 88 -5.06 16.17 14.93
N GLU A 89 -4.08 16.94 15.39
CA GLU A 89 -4.10 18.40 15.30
C GLU A 89 -4.11 18.89 13.84
N GLY A 90 -4.87 19.95 13.56
CA GLY A 90 -4.87 20.65 12.28
C GLY A 90 -5.39 19.83 11.09
N VAL A 91 -6.09 18.74 11.35
CA VAL A 91 -6.71 17.92 10.28
C VAL A 91 -7.88 18.67 9.66
N LYS A 92 -7.98 18.60 8.32
CA LYS A 92 -9.10 19.15 7.56
C LYS A 92 -9.88 18.02 6.89
N ILE A 93 -11.19 17.98 7.17
CA ILE A 93 -12.14 17.04 6.55
C ILE A 93 -13.15 17.88 5.78
N PHE A 94 -13.16 17.74 4.45
CA PHE A 94 -14.05 18.52 3.59
C PHE A 94 -15.47 17.95 3.51
N GLY A 95 -15.68 16.71 3.92
CA GLY A 95 -16.98 16.09 4.10
C GLY A 95 -17.39 16.02 5.57
N LYS A 96 -18.15 14.98 5.90
CA LYS A 96 -18.67 14.70 7.24
C LYS A 96 -17.79 13.71 7.99
N LEU A 97 -17.69 13.87 9.32
CA LEU A 97 -17.08 12.88 10.21
C LEU A 97 -18.19 12.07 10.93
N GLU A 98 -18.30 10.79 10.62
CA GLU A 98 -19.24 9.87 11.27
C GLU A 98 -18.52 8.84 12.13
N VAL A 99 -18.80 8.81 13.44
CA VAL A 99 -18.16 7.90 14.38
C VAL A 99 -19.25 7.17 15.17
N ASN A 100 -19.24 5.85 15.14
CA ASN A 100 -20.21 5.08 15.93
C ASN A 100 -19.77 4.83 17.40
N GLY A 101 -18.51 5.03 17.72
CA GLY A 101 -17.93 4.93 19.06
C GLY A 101 -17.44 6.28 19.58
N ALA A 102 -16.33 6.24 20.31
CA ALA A 102 -15.68 7.41 20.89
C ALA A 102 -14.89 8.23 19.86
N LEU A 103 -14.83 9.53 20.07
CA LEU A 103 -14.08 10.47 19.24
C LEU A 103 -13.06 11.23 20.10
N ASP A 104 -11.78 10.98 19.86
CA ASP A 104 -10.69 11.84 20.32
C ASP A 104 -10.31 12.79 19.19
N ILE A 105 -10.42 14.10 19.43
CA ILE A 105 -10.18 15.13 18.42
C ILE A 105 -9.17 16.16 18.91
N GLY A 106 -8.12 16.38 18.12
CA GLY A 106 -7.07 17.36 18.39
C GLY A 106 -7.51 18.80 18.19
N GLU A 107 -6.59 19.72 18.49
CA GLU A 107 -6.83 21.15 18.29
C GLU A 107 -6.84 21.52 16.79
N LYS A 108 -7.48 22.64 16.45
CA LYS A 108 -7.53 23.23 15.10
C LYS A 108 -8.04 22.28 14.01
N VAL A 109 -8.87 21.31 14.36
CA VAL A 109 -9.52 20.43 13.37
C VAL A 109 -10.68 21.17 12.71
N GLU A 110 -10.75 21.11 11.39
CA GLU A 110 -11.82 21.70 10.58
C GLU A 110 -12.63 20.58 9.92
N ILE A 111 -13.96 20.55 10.11
CA ILE A 111 -14.88 19.62 9.49
C ILE A 111 -15.99 20.40 8.82
N VAL A 112 -16.04 20.40 7.49
CA VAL A 112 -16.90 21.29 6.71
C VAL A 112 -18.38 20.92 6.86
N ASP A 113 -18.73 19.64 6.70
CA ASP A 113 -20.12 19.18 6.72
C ASP A 113 -20.53 18.66 8.11
N GLY A 114 -19.76 19.04 9.15
CA GLY A 114 -20.04 18.70 10.52
C GLY A 114 -19.67 17.27 10.91
N PHE A 115 -19.99 16.90 12.14
CA PHE A 115 -19.66 15.58 12.65
C PHE A 115 -20.78 14.97 13.50
N SER A 116 -20.75 13.64 13.64
CA SER A 116 -21.58 12.90 14.59
C SER A 116 -20.77 11.81 15.25
N ALA A 117 -20.84 11.74 16.59
CA ALA A 117 -20.27 10.66 17.37
C ALA A 117 -21.35 10.09 18.30
N LYS A 118 -21.41 8.76 18.45
CA LYS A 118 -22.38 8.11 19.33
C LYS A 118 -21.80 7.83 20.73
N GLY A 119 -20.47 7.79 20.85
CA GLY A 119 -19.76 7.61 22.11
C GLY A 119 -19.25 8.92 22.67
N ASP A 120 -18.34 8.81 23.64
CA ASP A 120 -17.74 9.96 24.31
C ASP A 120 -16.87 10.77 23.33
N ILE A 121 -16.90 12.09 23.52
CA ILE A 121 -16.10 13.03 22.75
C ILE A 121 -15.06 13.65 23.67
N ALA A 122 -13.78 13.48 23.36
CA ALA A 122 -12.68 14.08 24.08
C ALA A 122 -11.89 15.03 23.16
N ILE A 123 -11.77 16.28 23.57
CA ILE A 123 -10.93 17.28 22.88
C ILE A 123 -9.55 17.20 23.53
N ARG A 124 -8.68 16.42 22.89
CA ARG A 124 -7.28 16.24 23.30
C ARG A 124 -6.46 15.77 22.12
N ASN A 125 -5.20 16.12 22.07
CA ASN A 125 -4.31 15.57 21.04
C ASN A 125 -4.12 14.06 21.28
N PRO A 126 -4.55 13.21 20.35
CA PRO A 126 -4.34 11.77 20.46
C PRO A 126 -2.84 11.44 20.36
N MET A 127 -2.47 10.24 20.77
CA MET A 127 -1.10 9.73 20.56
C MET A 127 -0.72 9.86 19.08
N PRO A 128 0.49 10.36 18.76
CA PRO A 128 0.96 10.44 17.37
C PRO A 128 0.79 9.13 16.63
N VAL A 129 0.27 9.20 15.41
CA VAL A 129 -0.10 7.99 14.64
C VAL A 129 1.09 7.10 14.39
N TYR A 130 2.28 7.65 14.15
CA TYR A 130 3.48 6.87 13.93
C TYR A 130 3.85 5.98 15.14
N MET A 131 3.75 6.52 16.37
CA MET A 131 3.99 5.73 17.59
C MET A 131 2.96 4.62 17.77
N PHE A 132 1.69 4.94 17.49
CA PHE A 132 0.64 3.95 17.53
C PHE A 132 0.88 2.82 16.54
N ILE A 133 1.28 3.15 15.31
CA ILE A 133 1.54 2.16 14.25
C ILE A 133 2.70 1.23 14.65
N ILE A 134 3.78 1.76 15.22
CA ILE A 134 4.88 0.93 15.72
C ILE A 134 4.37 -0.08 16.76
N ILE A 135 3.64 0.40 17.78
CA ILE A 135 3.07 -0.44 18.83
C ILE A 135 2.10 -1.48 18.23
N TYR A 136 1.25 -1.05 17.30
CA TYR A 136 0.31 -1.90 16.60
C TYR A 136 1.02 -3.01 15.82
N LEU A 137 2.04 -2.68 15.01
CA LEU A 137 2.79 -3.68 14.24
C LEU A 137 3.58 -4.63 15.15
N MET A 138 4.22 -4.12 16.21
CA MET A 138 4.90 -4.96 17.19
C MET A 138 3.94 -5.93 17.86
N THR A 139 2.73 -5.48 18.21
CA THR A 139 1.69 -6.33 18.80
C THR A 139 1.18 -7.36 17.79
N LEU A 140 0.90 -6.95 16.56
CA LEU A 140 0.42 -7.81 15.48
C LEU A 140 1.40 -8.94 15.15
N LEU A 141 2.70 -8.62 15.13
CA LEU A 141 3.79 -9.54 14.79
C LEU A 141 4.38 -10.26 16.01
N HIS A 142 3.83 -10.01 17.21
CA HIS A 142 4.32 -10.58 18.49
C HIS A 142 5.81 -10.31 18.77
N ILE A 143 6.28 -9.08 18.48
CA ILE A 143 7.67 -8.64 18.60
C ILE A 143 7.84 -7.73 19.82
N GLN A 144 9.03 -7.75 20.42
CA GLN A 144 9.33 -6.96 21.61
C GLN A 144 10.22 -5.73 21.36
N ASN A 145 10.79 -5.61 20.15
CA ASN A 145 11.66 -4.48 19.82
C ASN A 145 11.58 -4.05 18.35
N GLU A 146 11.83 -2.76 18.08
CA GLU A 146 11.76 -2.15 16.75
C GLU A 146 12.77 -2.72 15.74
N LYS A 147 13.95 -3.17 16.19
CA LYS A 147 14.96 -3.74 15.29
C LYS A 147 14.54 -5.07 14.68
N GLU A 148 13.73 -5.81 15.43
CA GLU A 148 13.15 -7.06 14.96
C GLU A 148 12.02 -6.79 13.97
N LEU A 149 11.26 -5.71 14.18
CA LEU A 149 10.24 -5.25 13.25
C LEU A 149 10.81 -4.99 11.85
N ASP A 150 11.91 -4.23 11.77
CA ASP A 150 12.57 -3.96 10.47
C ASP A 150 12.99 -5.25 9.77
N ARG A 151 13.57 -6.20 10.50
CA ARG A 151 14.01 -7.50 9.95
C ARG A 151 12.87 -8.33 9.42
N ILE A 152 11.75 -8.38 10.13
CA ILE A 152 10.57 -9.15 9.73
C ILE A 152 9.93 -8.49 8.51
N LEU A 153 9.78 -7.17 8.50
CA LEU A 153 9.23 -6.45 7.36
C LEU A 153 10.11 -6.61 6.10
N ASP A 154 11.43 -6.59 6.25
CA ASP A 154 12.38 -6.88 5.16
C ASP A 154 12.22 -8.34 4.69
N GLY A 155 12.14 -9.31 5.60
CA GLY A 155 11.92 -10.74 5.29
C GLY A 155 10.60 -11.02 4.59
N LEU A 156 9.54 -10.30 4.95
CA LEU A 156 8.23 -10.39 4.27
C LEU A 156 8.30 -9.94 2.81
N VAL A 157 9.13 -8.97 2.50
CA VAL A 157 9.34 -8.49 1.12
C VAL A 157 10.22 -9.46 0.33
N GLU A 158 11.20 -10.09 0.98
CA GLU A 158 12.13 -11.02 0.32
C GLU A 158 11.58 -12.43 0.08
N GLY A 159 10.43 -12.79 0.64
CA GLY A 159 9.68 -13.95 0.13
C GLY A 159 9.57 -15.17 1.05
N GLY A 160 9.67 -15.05 2.37
CA GLY A 160 9.70 -16.19 3.29
C GLY A 160 8.51 -16.40 4.22
N GLU A 161 7.73 -15.38 4.56
CA GLU A 161 6.72 -15.50 5.61
C GLU A 161 5.29 -15.29 5.10
N ASP A 162 4.34 -15.89 5.84
CA ASP A 162 2.90 -15.82 5.58
C ASP A 162 2.39 -14.37 5.66
N SER A 163 2.17 -13.76 4.51
CA SER A 163 1.64 -12.41 4.39
C SER A 163 0.15 -12.29 4.75
N SER A 164 -0.48 -13.38 5.18
CA SER A 164 -1.93 -13.44 5.43
C SER A 164 -2.43 -12.55 6.57
N LYS A 165 -1.55 -12.13 7.48
CA LYS A 165 -1.91 -11.30 8.66
C LYS A 165 -1.47 -9.84 8.54
N ILE A 166 -0.76 -9.46 7.48
CA ILE A 166 -0.15 -8.15 7.36
C ILE A 166 -1.17 -7.13 6.88
N PRO A 167 -1.15 -5.89 7.41
CA PRO A 167 -1.95 -4.80 6.90
C PRO A 167 -1.52 -4.38 5.50
N LEU A 168 -2.38 -3.69 4.78
CA LEU A 168 -2.00 -2.95 3.60
C LEU A 168 -1.11 -1.79 4.05
N MET A 169 0.13 -1.75 3.56
CA MET A 169 1.11 -0.73 3.93
C MET A 169 1.50 0.11 2.72
N ILE A 170 1.29 1.41 2.81
CA ILE A 170 1.72 2.40 1.82
C ILE A 170 2.84 3.22 2.44
N PRO A 171 4.09 3.14 1.93
CA PRO A 171 5.22 3.85 2.52
C PRO A 171 5.09 5.37 2.37
N ALA A 172 5.79 6.10 3.22
CA ALA A 172 5.82 7.55 3.20
C ALA A 172 6.18 8.11 1.81
N LYS A 173 5.64 9.28 1.47
CA LYS A 173 5.87 9.98 0.19
C LYS A 173 5.38 9.22 -1.06
N SER A 174 4.50 8.24 -0.89
CA SER A 174 3.85 7.56 -1.99
C SER A 174 2.82 8.45 -2.68
N LYS A 175 2.63 8.22 -3.98
CA LYS A 175 1.61 8.90 -4.79
C LYS A 175 0.73 7.87 -5.47
N LEU A 176 -0.55 7.95 -5.22
CA LEU A 176 -1.56 7.06 -5.78
C LEU A 176 -2.66 7.88 -6.45
N ASN A 177 -2.71 7.86 -7.79
CA ASN A 177 -3.75 8.51 -8.58
C ASN A 177 -4.24 7.57 -9.68
N MET A 178 -5.29 7.98 -10.41
CA MET A 178 -5.91 7.16 -11.47
C MET A 178 -4.96 6.67 -12.57
N LYS A 179 -3.82 7.33 -12.76
CA LYS A 179 -2.85 6.97 -13.82
C LYS A 179 -1.65 6.21 -13.29
N LEU A 180 -1.29 6.43 -12.03
CA LEU A 180 -0.02 5.96 -11.50
C LEU A 180 -0.09 5.69 -9.99
N PHE A 181 0.30 4.49 -9.61
CA PHE A 181 0.68 4.15 -8.25
C PHE A 181 2.22 4.17 -8.15
N SER A 182 2.74 5.22 -7.56
CA SER A 182 4.18 5.40 -7.41
C SER A 182 4.61 5.28 -5.97
N VAL A 183 5.52 4.36 -5.70
CA VAL A 183 6.18 4.20 -4.40
C VAL A 183 7.68 4.36 -4.53
N PRO A 184 8.37 4.96 -3.54
CA PRO A 184 9.81 5.21 -3.62
C PRO A 184 10.67 3.94 -3.51
N SER A 185 10.11 2.85 -3.01
CA SER A 185 10.79 1.65 -2.54
C SER A 185 10.29 0.38 -3.22
N THR A 186 10.46 -0.78 -2.58
CA THR A 186 9.96 -2.07 -3.07
C THR A 186 8.46 -2.21 -2.82
N MET A 187 7.76 -2.76 -3.81
CA MET A 187 6.34 -3.07 -3.74
C MET A 187 6.13 -4.57 -3.86
N LYS A 188 5.47 -5.16 -2.88
CA LYS A 188 4.98 -6.54 -2.91
C LYS A 188 3.47 -6.54 -3.03
N ILE A 189 2.96 -7.20 -4.04
CA ILE A 189 1.53 -7.33 -4.33
C ILE A 189 1.14 -8.77 -4.02
N GLY A 190 0.21 -8.95 -3.12
CA GLY A 190 -0.29 -10.24 -2.67
C GLY A 190 -1.00 -11.04 -3.76
N LYS A 191 -1.54 -12.19 -3.39
CA LYS A 191 -2.27 -13.08 -4.30
C LYS A 191 -3.68 -12.55 -4.58
N LYS A 192 -4.18 -12.87 -5.76
CA LYS A 192 -5.59 -12.58 -6.15
C LYS A 192 -5.96 -11.11 -6.02
N CYS A 193 -4.98 -10.22 -6.17
CA CYS A 193 -5.22 -8.78 -6.22
C CYS A 193 -5.77 -8.36 -7.58
N ARG A 194 -6.52 -7.26 -7.60
CA ARG A 194 -7.04 -6.65 -8.82
C ARG A 194 -6.75 -5.16 -8.82
N LEU A 195 -5.78 -4.75 -9.62
CA LEU A 195 -5.25 -3.39 -9.59
C LEU A 195 -5.42 -2.67 -10.91
N HIS A 196 -5.99 -1.48 -10.88
CA HIS A 196 -6.14 -0.60 -12.04
C HIS A 196 -5.10 0.54 -11.98
N GLY A 197 -4.49 0.85 -13.13
CA GLY A 197 -3.48 1.89 -13.28
C GLY A 197 -2.06 1.36 -13.37
N ASN A 198 -1.16 2.26 -13.74
CA ASN A 198 0.26 1.92 -13.88
C ASN A 198 0.94 1.89 -12.51
N ILE A 199 1.89 1.01 -12.34
CA ILE A 199 2.63 0.85 -11.08
C ILE A 199 4.10 1.19 -11.31
N ARG A 200 4.66 2.05 -10.44
CA ARG A 200 6.07 2.43 -10.45
C ARG A 200 6.68 2.25 -9.06
N ALA A 201 7.76 1.48 -8.99
CA ALA A 201 8.43 1.21 -7.73
C ALA A 201 9.96 1.06 -7.89
N GLY A 202 10.68 0.88 -6.78
CA GLY A 202 12.08 0.49 -6.80
C GLY A 202 12.26 -0.93 -7.34
N SER A 203 11.54 -1.88 -6.77
CA SER A 203 11.34 -3.25 -7.25
C SER A 203 9.87 -3.63 -7.13
N ILE A 204 9.40 -4.58 -7.92
CA ILE A 204 8.02 -5.04 -7.90
C ILE A 204 8.01 -6.55 -7.83
N ASP A 205 7.25 -7.10 -6.87
CA ASP A 205 7.01 -8.53 -6.73
C ASP A 205 5.50 -8.79 -6.73
N VAL A 206 5.00 -9.47 -7.76
CA VAL A 206 3.59 -9.76 -7.95
C VAL A 206 3.32 -11.22 -7.68
N GLN A 207 2.47 -11.50 -6.69
CA GLN A 207 2.11 -12.86 -6.28
C GLN A 207 0.98 -13.44 -7.12
N GLN A 208 0.78 -14.75 -6.99
CA GLN A 208 -0.07 -15.62 -7.81
C GLN A 208 -1.48 -15.08 -8.07
N ASP A 209 -2.02 -15.39 -9.25
CA ASP A 209 -3.41 -15.15 -9.67
C ASP A 209 -3.84 -13.66 -9.61
N THR A 210 -2.89 -12.74 -9.65
CA THR A 210 -3.12 -11.29 -9.60
C THR A 210 -3.31 -10.73 -11.00
N VAL A 211 -4.25 -9.80 -11.16
CA VAL A 211 -4.53 -9.11 -12.42
C VAL A 211 -4.22 -7.63 -12.30
N ILE A 212 -3.40 -7.12 -13.21
CA ILE A 212 -2.99 -5.71 -13.26
C ILE A 212 -3.45 -5.10 -14.58
N PHE A 213 -4.40 -4.15 -14.50
CA PHE A 213 -4.91 -3.39 -15.66
C PHE A 213 -4.06 -2.13 -15.88
N GLY A 214 -2.80 -2.33 -16.21
CA GLY A 214 -1.84 -1.27 -16.41
C GLY A 214 -0.44 -1.81 -16.61
N SER A 215 0.55 -0.91 -16.67
CA SER A 215 1.96 -1.25 -16.88
C SER A 215 2.72 -1.28 -15.58
N LEU A 216 3.75 -2.12 -15.52
CA LEU A 216 4.69 -2.22 -14.42
C LEU A 216 6.03 -1.58 -14.80
N ARG A 217 6.53 -0.69 -13.96
CA ARG A 217 7.85 -0.08 -14.14
C ARG A 217 8.67 -0.10 -12.88
N ALA A 218 9.85 -0.71 -12.92
CA ALA A 218 10.77 -0.74 -11.77
C ALA A 218 12.17 -0.24 -12.14
N LYS A 219 12.85 0.34 -11.15
CA LYS A 219 14.27 0.70 -11.28
C LYS A 219 15.17 -0.54 -11.21
N ASN A 220 14.74 -1.53 -10.43
CA ASN A 220 15.49 -2.77 -10.22
C ASN A 220 14.66 -3.96 -10.75
N ARG A 221 14.53 -5.02 -9.97
CA ARG A 221 13.88 -6.27 -10.35
C ARG A 221 12.36 -6.14 -10.43
N ILE A 222 11.77 -6.83 -11.42
CA ILE A 222 10.34 -7.18 -11.43
C ILE A 222 10.23 -8.70 -11.41
N SER A 223 9.39 -9.23 -10.53
CA SER A 223 9.04 -10.65 -10.46
C SER A 223 7.53 -10.79 -10.64
N VAL A 224 7.15 -11.54 -11.67
CA VAL A 224 5.75 -11.88 -11.97
C VAL A 224 5.61 -13.38 -11.76
N THR A 225 4.87 -13.78 -10.71
CA THR A 225 4.75 -15.18 -10.34
C THR A 225 3.64 -15.89 -11.10
N ASP A 226 3.27 -17.11 -10.69
CA ASP A 226 2.42 -18.00 -11.46
C ASP A 226 1.00 -17.44 -11.67
N GLY A 227 0.46 -17.59 -12.86
CA GLY A 227 -0.91 -17.22 -13.21
C GLY A 227 -1.22 -15.72 -13.19
N VAL A 228 -0.22 -14.85 -13.04
CA VAL A 228 -0.41 -13.39 -13.04
C VAL A 228 -0.71 -12.90 -14.45
N THR A 229 -1.68 -11.98 -14.57
CA THR A 229 -1.98 -11.30 -15.85
C THR A 229 -1.65 -9.82 -15.76
N VAL A 230 -0.82 -9.31 -16.69
CA VAL A 230 -0.48 -7.89 -16.83
C VAL A 230 -0.97 -7.39 -18.18
N HIS A 231 -1.95 -6.47 -18.18
CA HIS A 231 -2.54 -5.93 -19.42
C HIS A 231 -1.66 -4.90 -20.13
N GLY A 232 -0.70 -4.29 -19.45
CA GLY A 232 0.22 -3.30 -20.00
C GLY A 232 1.63 -3.84 -20.14
N ASN A 233 2.57 -2.90 -20.33
CA ASN A 233 3.98 -3.19 -20.50
C ASN A 233 4.68 -3.49 -19.17
N VAL A 234 5.75 -4.27 -19.24
CA VAL A 234 6.62 -4.55 -18.09
C VAL A 234 8.02 -4.02 -18.39
N GLU A 235 8.43 -2.98 -17.66
CA GLU A 235 9.71 -2.30 -17.87
C GLU A 235 10.59 -2.35 -16.61
N SER A 236 11.82 -2.85 -16.76
CA SER A 236 12.81 -2.87 -15.68
C SER A 236 14.20 -2.46 -16.19
N ALA A 237 14.88 -1.61 -15.43
CA ALA A 237 16.29 -1.31 -15.73
C ALA A 237 17.26 -2.45 -15.32
N SER A 238 16.75 -3.54 -14.72
CA SER A 238 17.51 -4.72 -14.32
C SER A 238 16.87 -6.00 -14.90
N THR A 239 16.56 -6.98 -14.07
CA THR A 239 16.04 -8.27 -14.50
C THR A 239 14.53 -8.37 -14.30
N VAL A 240 13.85 -8.95 -15.28
CA VAL A 240 12.45 -9.36 -15.19
C VAL A 240 12.38 -10.88 -15.09
N TYR A 241 11.62 -11.39 -14.12
CA TYR A 241 11.30 -12.79 -13.95
C TYR A 241 9.82 -13.01 -14.25
N VAL A 242 9.52 -13.91 -15.18
CA VAL A 242 8.15 -14.27 -15.56
C VAL A 242 7.99 -15.76 -15.33
N LYS A 243 7.18 -16.15 -14.36
CA LYS A 243 7.01 -17.52 -13.91
C LYS A 243 5.88 -18.23 -14.67
N LYS A 244 5.64 -19.48 -14.30
CA LYS A 244 4.71 -20.40 -14.96
C LYS A 244 3.31 -19.81 -15.14
N GLY A 245 2.75 -19.92 -16.33
CA GLY A 245 1.38 -19.50 -16.65
C GLY A 245 1.13 -18.00 -16.53
N ALA A 246 2.16 -17.17 -16.29
CA ALA A 246 2.02 -15.74 -16.30
C ALA A 246 1.79 -15.23 -17.74
N HIS A 247 0.90 -14.23 -17.89
CA HIS A 247 0.54 -13.66 -19.18
C HIS A 247 0.74 -12.15 -19.18
N ILE A 248 1.64 -11.68 -20.02
CA ILE A 248 1.89 -10.26 -20.26
C ILE A 248 1.37 -9.90 -21.66
N LEU A 249 0.35 -9.05 -21.73
CA LEU A 249 -0.28 -8.67 -22.99
C LEU A 249 0.52 -7.58 -23.75
N GLY A 250 1.30 -6.78 -23.00
CA GLY A 250 2.14 -5.73 -23.57
C GLY A 250 3.59 -6.14 -23.80
N ASP A 251 4.45 -5.15 -24.02
CA ASP A 251 5.87 -5.33 -24.25
C ASP A 251 6.63 -5.62 -22.96
N VAL A 252 7.72 -6.38 -23.07
CA VAL A 252 8.67 -6.59 -21.97
C VAL A 252 10.01 -5.96 -22.34
N VAL A 253 10.41 -4.94 -21.56
CA VAL A 253 11.69 -4.25 -21.72
C VAL A 253 12.50 -4.43 -20.45
N ALA A 254 13.62 -5.15 -20.53
CA ALA A 254 14.48 -5.41 -19.38
C ALA A 254 15.93 -5.50 -19.80
N ARG A 255 16.87 -5.32 -18.84
CA ARG A 255 18.28 -5.62 -19.13
C ARG A 255 18.48 -7.11 -19.41
N SER A 256 17.89 -7.96 -18.57
CA SER A 256 17.85 -9.42 -18.72
C SER A 256 16.46 -9.94 -18.44
N LEU A 257 16.06 -11.02 -19.11
CA LEU A 257 14.76 -11.66 -18.93
C LEU A 257 14.95 -13.13 -18.56
N VAL A 258 14.24 -13.56 -17.52
CA VAL A 258 14.09 -14.98 -17.19
C VAL A 258 12.61 -15.34 -17.40
N LEU A 259 12.33 -16.20 -18.37
CA LEU A 259 10.98 -16.54 -18.81
C LEU A 259 10.75 -18.04 -18.63
N HIS A 260 9.67 -18.43 -17.96
CA HIS A 260 9.25 -19.83 -17.90
C HIS A 260 8.67 -20.28 -19.25
N GLU A 261 8.88 -21.54 -19.66
CA GLU A 261 8.40 -22.06 -20.94
C GLU A 261 6.88 -21.98 -21.13
N ASP A 262 6.12 -22.09 -20.03
CA ASP A 262 4.65 -21.95 -20.01
C ASP A 262 4.15 -20.50 -19.83
N ALA A 263 5.04 -19.52 -19.78
CA ALA A 263 4.65 -18.11 -19.70
C ALA A 263 4.41 -17.53 -21.09
N ARG A 264 3.53 -16.54 -21.17
CA ARG A 264 3.15 -15.92 -22.44
C ARG A 264 3.41 -14.40 -22.42
N VAL A 265 4.02 -13.93 -23.49
CA VAL A 265 4.19 -12.49 -23.78
C VAL A 265 3.62 -12.25 -25.17
N ASP A 266 2.58 -11.41 -25.29
CA ASP A 266 1.94 -11.12 -26.59
C ASP A 266 2.68 -10.00 -27.34
N GLY A 267 3.35 -9.10 -26.61
CA GLY A 267 4.11 -7.99 -27.17
C GLY A 267 5.56 -8.33 -27.51
N THR A 268 6.33 -7.29 -27.73
CA THR A 268 7.75 -7.38 -28.08
C THR A 268 8.62 -7.60 -26.85
N ILE A 269 9.63 -8.44 -26.97
CA ILE A 269 10.62 -8.66 -25.92
C ILE A 269 11.93 -7.96 -26.29
N THR A 270 12.40 -7.07 -25.43
CA THR A 270 13.70 -6.41 -25.55
C THR A 270 14.54 -6.70 -24.31
N ALA A 271 15.59 -7.52 -24.47
CA ALA A 271 16.50 -7.92 -23.39
C ALA A 271 17.96 -7.93 -23.88
N PRO A 272 18.64 -6.76 -23.93
CA PRO A 272 19.96 -6.63 -24.55
C PRO A 272 21.07 -7.48 -23.89
N HIS A 273 20.94 -7.85 -22.60
CA HIS A 273 21.90 -8.72 -21.92
C HIS A 273 21.47 -10.20 -21.91
N GLY A 274 20.45 -10.54 -22.71
CA GLY A 274 20.03 -11.89 -22.95
C GLY A 274 18.73 -12.30 -22.27
N MET A 275 18.16 -13.37 -22.80
CA MET A 275 16.98 -14.03 -22.29
C MET A 275 17.34 -15.47 -21.94
N ARG A 276 16.89 -15.92 -20.77
CA ARG A 276 16.98 -17.30 -20.31
C ARG A 276 15.59 -17.90 -20.20
N ILE A 277 15.39 -19.07 -20.80
CA ILE A 277 14.15 -19.83 -20.65
C ILE A 277 14.36 -20.86 -19.54
N GLU A 278 13.49 -20.82 -18.51
CA GLU A 278 13.42 -21.85 -17.47
C GLU A 278 12.39 -22.89 -17.91
N ARG A 279 12.79 -24.17 -17.86
CA ARG A 279 11.89 -25.29 -18.10
C ARG A 279 11.37 -25.83 -16.79
N GLY A 280 10.11 -26.22 -16.77
CA GLY A 280 9.53 -26.92 -15.63
C GLY A 280 10.27 -28.23 -15.35
N ALA A 281 10.53 -28.51 -14.08
CA ALA A 281 11.00 -29.83 -13.65
C ALA A 281 9.82 -30.76 -13.48
#